data_3a367b23bd26063437535d01e249e934
#
_entry.id   3a367b23bd26063437535d01e249e934
#
_cell.length_a   1.000
_cell.length_b   1.000
_cell.length_c   1.000
_cell.angle_alpha   90.00
_cell.angle_beta   90.00
_cell.angle_gamma   90.00
#
_symmetry.space_group_name_H-M   'P 1'
#
loop_
_entity.id
_entity.type
_entity.pdbx_description
1 polymer ?
#
loop_
_entity_poly.entity_id
_entity_poly.type
_entity_poly.pdbx_seq_one_letter_code
_entity_poly.pdbx_strand_id
1 'polypeptide(L)'
;SIFMSALRLIKEFRKNVSQAIGLTASGYIHIFTEIEFILFDKKRIDGLILVVRGKKIVDAVLIEVKNKNNELDEQQINDYANIAKEYGIKRLLTISNQFVSFPTQSPINAKIPKSVSLFHLSWSYILTIAHILLIDNDNNIEDEDQIEIMNEVINYLESPKSGVVGFTQMKQGWTDVVHKMNAGASLKQNDDSVDETISSWLEEERDMALILSRELGLLVRSGQSRFKNDLSARINYEKKQLISNKSLESILQIDGVASDINVQPNFGRKNIEIAVTLDAPKDRTLRPQITWLRNQIKYCRKKNPELFAMFEKELMIDINIKFTSKPVRISFSELEYAYEKLGSKEIKSFNILQVKYLGRKFESRKLFVKIIEEMLLQYYQLIVQHLKKWEKPVPKIVKKEVITNDHITPNQPDVKS
;
A
#
# COMPACT_ATOMS: atom_id res chain seq x y z
N SER A 1 2.55 29.21 -6.41
CA SER A 1 2.73 27.90 -5.77
C SER A 1 3.52 26.98 -6.69
N ILE A 2 4.56 26.29 -6.17
CA ILE A 2 5.40 25.35 -6.94
C ILE A 2 4.56 24.23 -7.59
N PHE A 3 3.53 23.77 -6.88
CA PHE A 3 2.58 22.77 -7.40
C PHE A 3 1.89 23.25 -8.70
N MET A 4 1.38 24.47 -8.72
CA MET A 4 0.73 25.03 -9.91
C MET A 4 1.70 25.21 -11.07
N SER A 5 2.96 25.55 -10.77
CA SER A 5 4.03 25.63 -11.78
C SER A 5 4.36 24.25 -12.34
N ALA A 6 4.48 23.23 -11.49
CA ALA A 6 4.67 21.84 -11.93
C ALA A 6 3.53 21.35 -12.83
N LEU A 7 2.27 21.62 -12.46
CA LEU A 7 1.11 21.29 -13.30
C LEU A 7 1.14 22.00 -14.67
N ARG A 8 1.67 23.22 -14.73
CA ARG A 8 1.78 23.98 -15.98
C ARG A 8 2.86 23.44 -16.89
N LEU A 9 4.03 23.15 -16.32
CA LEU A 9 5.24 22.81 -17.06
C LEU A 9 5.32 21.33 -17.45
N ILE A 10 4.83 20.41 -16.60
CA ILE A 10 5.02 18.97 -16.76
C ILE A 10 3.68 18.33 -17.12
N LYS A 11 3.55 17.94 -18.38
CA LYS A 11 2.30 17.40 -18.95
C LYS A 11 1.86 16.10 -18.29
N GLU A 12 2.77 15.17 -18.06
CA GLU A 12 2.52 13.86 -17.49
C GLU A 12 2.10 13.97 -16.02
N PHE A 13 2.73 14.86 -15.26
CA PHE A 13 2.34 15.15 -13.88
C PHE A 13 0.91 15.72 -13.82
N ARG A 14 0.63 16.72 -14.67
CA ARG A 14 -0.72 17.28 -14.80
C ARG A 14 -1.76 16.20 -15.15
N LYS A 15 -1.42 15.28 -16.08
CA LYS A 15 -2.30 14.18 -16.49
C LYS A 15 -2.63 13.26 -15.29
N ASN A 16 -1.64 12.85 -14.51
CA ASN A 16 -1.83 12.00 -13.34
C ASN A 16 -2.70 12.66 -12.26
N VAL A 17 -2.41 13.93 -11.92
CA VAL A 17 -3.23 14.69 -10.97
C VAL A 17 -4.66 14.86 -11.49
N SER A 18 -4.84 15.19 -12.78
CA SER A 18 -6.16 15.31 -13.40
C SER A 18 -6.97 14.00 -13.33
N GLN A 19 -6.34 12.86 -13.58
CA GLN A 19 -6.98 11.55 -13.46
C GLN A 19 -7.43 11.25 -12.04
N ALA A 20 -6.63 11.61 -11.02
CA ALA A 20 -6.96 11.38 -9.62
C ALA A 20 -8.26 12.08 -9.18
N ILE A 21 -8.60 13.21 -9.81
CA ILE A 21 -9.79 14.01 -9.51
C ILE A 21 -10.87 13.93 -10.61
N GLY A 22 -10.69 13.04 -11.60
CA GLY A 22 -11.63 12.87 -12.71
C GLY A 22 -11.79 14.12 -13.59
N LEU A 23 -10.76 14.97 -13.70
CA LEU A 23 -10.76 16.13 -14.61
C LEU A 23 -10.59 15.63 -16.05
N THR A 24 -11.37 16.19 -16.97
CA THR A 24 -11.32 15.82 -18.39
C THR A 24 -9.94 16.12 -18.99
N ALA A 25 -9.29 15.12 -19.58
CA ALA A 25 -7.95 15.25 -20.16
C ALA A 25 -7.96 15.80 -21.61
N SER A 26 -9.14 15.88 -22.27
CA SER A 26 -9.21 16.24 -23.69
C SER A 26 -9.57 17.70 -23.87
N GLY A 27 -8.60 18.54 -24.27
CA GLY A 27 -8.74 19.96 -24.50
C GLY A 27 -7.45 20.74 -24.24
N TYR A 28 -7.48 22.04 -24.51
CA TYR A 28 -6.41 22.95 -24.10
C TYR A 28 -6.59 23.28 -22.61
N ILE A 29 -5.52 23.15 -21.85
CA ILE A 29 -5.53 23.38 -20.40
C ILE A 29 -4.93 24.75 -20.10
N HIS A 30 -5.70 25.58 -19.39
CA HIS A 30 -5.23 26.87 -18.87
C HIS A 30 -5.17 26.78 -17.35
N ILE A 31 -4.05 27.22 -16.78
CA ILE A 31 -3.80 27.17 -15.33
C ILE A 31 -3.54 28.60 -14.85
N PHE A 32 -4.37 29.07 -13.94
CA PHE A 32 -4.29 30.38 -13.32
C PHE A 32 -3.99 30.24 -11.83
N THR A 33 -3.28 31.20 -11.28
CA THR A 33 -2.94 31.27 -9.86
C THR A 33 -3.50 32.53 -9.25
N GLU A 34 -3.86 32.49 -7.96
CA GLU A 34 -4.26 33.65 -7.20
C GLU A 34 -5.48 34.39 -7.82
N ILE A 35 -6.57 33.63 -8.05
CA ILE A 35 -7.77 34.16 -8.71
C ILE A 35 -8.66 34.87 -7.70
N GLU A 36 -9.02 36.14 -8.00
CA GLU A 36 -9.99 36.91 -7.21
C GLU A 36 -11.38 36.85 -7.83
N PHE A 37 -12.38 36.59 -7.00
CA PHE A 37 -13.79 36.59 -7.40
C PHE A 37 -14.47 37.87 -6.92
N ILE A 38 -14.59 38.86 -7.81
CA ILE A 38 -15.08 40.22 -7.50
C ILE A 38 -16.47 40.20 -6.86
N LEU A 39 -17.37 39.33 -7.34
CA LEU A 39 -18.75 39.19 -6.84
C LEU A 39 -18.85 38.52 -5.46
N PHE A 40 -17.72 38.06 -4.91
CA PHE A 40 -17.66 37.36 -3.62
C PHE A 40 -16.63 38.05 -2.70
N ASP A 41 -16.81 39.31 -2.44
CA ASP A 41 -15.96 40.14 -1.54
C ASP A 41 -14.46 40.00 -1.84
N LYS A 42 -14.11 39.87 -3.14
CA LYS A 42 -12.73 39.65 -3.61
C LYS A 42 -12.07 38.46 -2.99
N LYS A 43 -12.84 37.39 -2.66
CA LYS A 43 -12.26 36.15 -2.19
C LYS A 43 -11.28 35.60 -3.21
N ARG A 44 -10.09 35.26 -2.73
CA ARG A 44 -8.97 34.80 -3.51
C ARG A 44 -8.73 33.32 -3.29
N ILE A 45 -8.61 32.58 -4.39
CA ILE A 45 -8.33 31.15 -4.38
C ILE A 45 -6.97 30.89 -5.03
N ASP A 46 -6.23 29.87 -4.56
CA ASP A 46 -4.86 29.61 -4.97
C ASP A 46 -4.72 29.21 -6.43
N GLY A 47 -5.72 28.53 -7.00
CA GLY A 47 -5.64 28.06 -8.38
C GLY A 47 -6.97 27.80 -9.06
N LEU A 48 -6.94 27.91 -10.39
CA LEU A 48 -8.03 27.54 -11.28
C LEU A 48 -7.44 26.86 -12.50
N ILE A 49 -7.95 25.67 -12.82
CA ILE A 49 -7.67 24.99 -14.09
C ILE A 49 -8.94 25.05 -14.94
N LEU A 50 -8.80 25.47 -16.18
CA LEU A 50 -9.84 25.44 -17.19
C LEU A 50 -9.42 24.48 -18.32
N VAL A 51 -10.34 23.63 -18.74
CA VAL A 51 -10.20 22.78 -19.92
C VAL A 51 -11.07 23.33 -21.03
N VAL A 52 -10.45 23.75 -22.14
CA VAL A 52 -11.12 24.43 -23.25
C VAL A 52 -11.08 23.56 -24.51
N ARG A 53 -12.22 23.39 -25.16
CA ARG A 53 -12.34 22.70 -26.45
C ARG A 53 -13.23 23.53 -27.39
N GLY A 54 -12.72 23.84 -28.57
CA GLY A 54 -13.51 24.59 -29.58
C GLY A 54 -14.06 25.93 -29.05
N LYS A 55 -13.25 26.68 -28.32
CA LYS A 55 -13.62 28.00 -27.68
C LYS A 55 -14.65 27.90 -26.54
N LYS A 56 -14.96 26.69 -26.05
CA LYS A 56 -15.87 26.47 -24.92
C LYS A 56 -15.11 25.85 -23.74
N ILE A 57 -15.40 26.30 -22.53
CA ILE A 57 -14.93 25.65 -21.31
C ILE A 57 -15.76 24.37 -21.16
N VAL A 58 -15.09 23.22 -21.21
CA VAL A 58 -15.75 21.89 -21.11
C VAL A 58 -15.61 21.31 -19.71
N ASP A 59 -14.58 21.73 -18.96
CA ASP A 59 -14.36 21.30 -17.58
C ASP A 59 -13.53 22.36 -16.81
N ALA A 60 -13.64 22.34 -15.47
CA ALA A 60 -12.89 23.26 -14.61
C ALA A 60 -12.73 22.71 -13.19
N VAL A 61 -11.68 23.16 -12.50
CA VAL A 61 -11.45 22.85 -11.08
C VAL A 61 -10.87 24.07 -10.36
N LEU A 62 -11.43 24.41 -9.21
CA LEU A 62 -10.83 25.32 -8.23
C LEU A 62 -9.86 24.56 -7.34
N ILE A 63 -8.76 25.20 -6.95
CA ILE A 63 -7.70 24.58 -6.15
C ILE A 63 -7.35 25.45 -4.96
N GLU A 64 -7.40 24.85 -3.77
CA GLU A 64 -6.92 25.45 -2.52
C GLU A 64 -5.76 24.61 -1.97
N VAL A 65 -4.67 25.29 -1.58
CA VAL A 65 -3.43 24.63 -1.14
C VAL A 65 -3.04 25.13 0.25
N LYS A 66 -2.87 24.23 1.18
CA LYS A 66 -2.36 24.53 2.52
C LYS A 66 -1.00 23.84 2.72
N ASN A 67 -0.05 24.58 3.28
CA ASN A 67 1.29 24.10 3.59
C ASN A 67 1.59 24.17 5.08
N LYS A 68 2.57 23.44 5.54
CA LYS A 68 3.04 23.39 6.92
C LYS A 68 1.92 22.99 7.88
N ASN A 69 1.74 23.75 8.96
CA ASN A 69 0.74 23.50 9.99
C ASN A 69 -0.60 24.18 9.69
N ASN A 70 -0.77 24.77 8.50
CA ASN A 70 -2.04 25.37 8.12
C ASN A 70 -3.02 24.26 7.75
N GLU A 71 -4.09 24.17 8.53
CA GLU A 71 -5.20 23.25 8.27
C GLU A 71 -6.22 23.88 7.31
N LEU A 72 -7.01 23.01 6.69
CA LEU A 72 -8.15 23.46 5.89
C LEU A 72 -9.22 24.04 6.82
N ASP A 73 -9.73 25.20 6.46
CA ASP A 73 -10.82 25.87 7.18
C ASP A 73 -12.16 25.53 6.53
N GLU A 74 -13.13 25.02 7.35
CA GLU A 74 -14.45 24.60 6.86
C GLU A 74 -15.21 25.73 6.19
N GLN A 75 -15.19 26.94 6.80
CA GLN A 75 -15.92 28.08 6.26
C GLN A 75 -15.33 28.55 4.95
N GLN A 76 -13.99 28.58 4.83
CA GLN A 76 -13.31 28.92 3.60
C GLN A 76 -13.66 27.94 2.47
N ILE A 77 -13.68 26.64 2.75
CA ILE A 77 -14.02 25.62 1.75
C ILE A 77 -15.51 25.67 1.36
N ASN A 78 -16.40 25.95 2.31
CA ASN A 78 -17.82 26.17 2.01
C ASN A 78 -18.03 27.36 1.07
N ASP A 79 -17.31 28.46 1.31
CA ASP A 79 -17.37 29.66 0.46
C ASP A 79 -16.86 29.37 -0.95
N TYR A 80 -15.74 28.65 -1.09
CA TYR A 80 -15.22 28.25 -2.40
C TYR A 80 -16.13 27.27 -3.14
N ALA A 81 -16.81 26.39 -2.40
CA ALA A 81 -17.80 25.50 -3.00
C ALA A 81 -19.04 26.26 -3.51
N ASN A 82 -19.44 27.35 -2.82
CA ASN A 82 -20.51 28.23 -3.29
C ASN A 82 -20.09 29.04 -4.52
N ILE A 83 -18.85 29.54 -4.56
CA ILE A 83 -18.28 30.17 -5.75
C ILE A 83 -18.26 29.19 -6.92
N ALA A 84 -17.78 27.96 -6.69
CA ALA A 84 -17.78 26.91 -7.72
C ALA A 84 -19.19 26.65 -8.28
N LYS A 85 -20.18 26.55 -7.41
CA LYS A 85 -21.59 26.38 -7.82
C LYS A 85 -22.08 27.51 -8.70
N GLU A 86 -21.81 28.77 -8.32
CA GLU A 86 -22.28 29.97 -9.04
C GLU A 86 -21.67 30.06 -10.43
N TYR A 87 -20.41 29.71 -10.58
CA TYR A 87 -19.71 29.70 -11.87
C TYR A 87 -19.85 28.40 -12.65
N GLY A 88 -20.65 27.44 -12.17
CA GLY A 88 -20.85 26.13 -12.82
C GLY A 88 -19.62 25.25 -12.83
N ILE A 89 -18.67 25.49 -11.92
CA ILE A 89 -17.45 24.68 -11.75
C ILE A 89 -17.78 23.45 -10.93
N LYS A 90 -17.56 22.27 -11.51
CA LYS A 90 -18.01 20.99 -10.89
C LYS A 90 -17.04 20.42 -9.85
N ARG A 91 -15.81 20.95 -9.76
CA ARG A 91 -14.77 20.39 -8.90
C ARG A 91 -14.10 21.45 -8.04
N LEU A 92 -13.87 21.08 -6.79
CA LEU A 92 -13.01 21.79 -5.85
C LEU A 92 -11.96 20.80 -5.35
N LEU A 93 -10.69 21.10 -5.57
CA LEU A 93 -9.55 20.31 -5.10
C LEU A 93 -8.89 21.04 -3.92
N THR A 94 -8.70 20.33 -2.83
CA THR A 94 -7.90 20.78 -1.70
C THR A 94 -6.61 19.96 -1.60
N ILE A 95 -5.50 20.63 -1.24
CA ILE A 95 -4.21 19.98 -1.02
C ILE A 95 -3.67 20.43 0.33
N SER A 96 -3.30 19.49 1.19
CA SER A 96 -2.68 19.78 2.50
C SER A 96 -1.85 18.58 3.01
N ASN A 97 -1.30 18.70 4.21
CA ASN A 97 -0.66 17.58 4.91
C ASN A 97 -1.68 16.60 5.54
N GLN A 98 -2.97 16.94 5.53
CA GLN A 98 -3.99 16.04 6.07
C GLN A 98 -4.18 14.85 5.14
N PHE A 99 -4.34 13.66 5.73
CA PHE A 99 -4.51 12.42 4.99
C PHE A 99 -5.99 12.07 4.83
N VAL A 100 -6.30 11.43 3.72
CA VAL A 100 -7.59 10.78 3.46
C VAL A 100 -7.34 9.44 2.78
N SER A 101 -8.22 8.48 3.02
CA SER A 101 -8.07 7.15 2.42
C SER A 101 -8.33 7.16 0.90
N PHE A 102 -9.18 8.07 0.41
CA PHE A 102 -9.51 8.22 -1.01
C PHE A 102 -9.60 9.70 -1.40
N PRO A 103 -9.24 10.07 -2.64
CA PRO A 103 -9.33 11.46 -3.10
C PRO A 103 -10.72 12.11 -2.99
N THR A 104 -11.79 11.31 -2.98
CA THR A 104 -13.18 11.78 -2.84
C THR A 104 -13.60 12.04 -1.39
N GLN A 105 -12.73 11.76 -0.42
CA GLN A 105 -12.96 12.11 0.97
C GLN A 105 -12.43 13.50 1.28
N SER A 106 -13.04 14.15 2.29
CA SER A 106 -12.56 15.40 2.83
C SER A 106 -12.02 15.19 4.25
N PRO A 107 -10.88 15.78 4.61
CA PRO A 107 -10.38 15.75 5.99
C PRO A 107 -11.17 16.68 6.93
N ILE A 108 -12.07 17.50 6.40
CA ILE A 108 -12.93 18.42 7.12
C ILE A 108 -14.40 18.18 6.79
N ASN A 109 -15.29 18.59 7.68
CA ASN A 109 -16.73 18.40 7.54
C ASN A 109 -17.41 19.58 6.81
N ALA A 110 -17.00 19.84 5.56
CA ALA A 110 -17.52 20.94 4.75
C ALA A 110 -18.90 20.63 4.14
N LYS A 111 -19.76 21.66 4.07
CA LYS A 111 -21.10 21.56 3.45
C LYS A 111 -21.00 21.86 1.96
N ILE A 112 -20.81 20.82 1.15
CA ILE A 112 -20.62 20.97 -0.30
C ILE A 112 -21.94 20.88 -1.05
N PRO A 113 -22.27 21.84 -1.95
CA PRO A 113 -23.43 21.76 -2.82
C PRO A 113 -23.40 20.51 -3.70
N LYS A 114 -24.56 19.88 -3.95
CA LYS A 114 -24.66 18.63 -4.75
C LYS A 114 -24.07 18.74 -6.17
N SER A 115 -23.98 19.96 -6.72
CA SER A 115 -23.43 20.21 -8.05
C SER A 115 -21.90 20.26 -8.07
N VAL A 116 -21.24 20.27 -6.90
CA VAL A 116 -19.77 20.38 -6.74
C VAL A 116 -19.26 19.12 -6.08
N SER A 117 -18.19 18.54 -6.61
CA SER A 117 -17.47 17.44 -6.02
C SER A 117 -16.21 17.97 -5.36
N LEU A 118 -16.06 17.71 -4.05
CA LEU A 118 -14.84 18.04 -3.31
C LEU A 118 -13.87 16.87 -3.40
N PHE A 119 -12.64 17.18 -3.76
CA PHE A 119 -11.52 16.25 -3.77
C PHE A 119 -10.43 16.73 -2.80
N HIS A 120 -9.71 15.78 -2.22
CA HIS A 120 -8.55 16.07 -1.41
C HIS A 120 -7.38 15.18 -1.80
N LEU A 121 -6.19 15.78 -1.98
CA LEU A 121 -4.93 15.07 -2.19
C LEU A 121 -3.95 15.52 -1.09
N SER A 122 -3.34 14.56 -0.41
CA SER A 122 -2.25 14.88 0.53
C SER A 122 -0.98 15.25 -0.23
N TRP A 123 -0.11 16.04 0.39
CA TRP A 123 1.22 16.31 -0.17
C TRP A 123 2.05 15.05 -0.38
N SER A 124 1.92 14.06 0.50
CA SER A 124 2.56 12.74 0.34
C SER A 124 2.09 12.04 -0.95
N TYR A 125 0.81 12.15 -1.30
CA TYR A 125 0.28 11.62 -2.56
C TYR A 125 0.85 12.35 -3.79
N ILE A 126 0.92 13.68 -3.74
CA ILE A 126 1.51 14.50 -4.81
C ILE A 126 2.98 14.14 -5.02
N LEU A 127 3.74 14.04 -3.94
CA LEU A 127 5.15 13.63 -3.95
C LEU A 127 5.33 12.23 -4.54
N THR A 128 4.44 11.30 -4.19
CA THR A 128 4.47 9.92 -4.72
C THR A 128 4.24 9.89 -6.23
N ILE A 129 3.26 10.66 -6.75
CA ILE A 129 3.06 10.77 -8.21
C ILE A 129 4.34 11.29 -8.90
N ALA A 130 4.98 12.31 -8.31
CA ALA A 130 6.20 12.89 -8.87
C ALA A 130 7.34 11.85 -8.92
N HIS A 131 7.56 11.09 -7.84
CA HIS A 131 8.56 10.01 -7.80
C HIS A 131 8.31 8.93 -8.84
N ILE A 132 7.08 8.42 -8.93
CA ILE A 132 6.72 7.36 -9.89
C ILE A 132 7.00 7.81 -11.32
N LEU A 133 6.69 9.07 -11.64
CA LEU A 133 6.95 9.62 -12.98
C LEU A 133 8.43 9.67 -13.33
N LEU A 134 9.34 9.85 -12.36
CA LEU A 134 10.78 9.89 -12.62
C LEU A 134 11.42 8.51 -12.68
N ILE A 135 11.00 7.57 -11.82
CA ILE A 135 11.63 6.25 -11.72
C ILE A 135 11.31 5.39 -12.92
N ASP A 136 10.07 5.45 -13.40
CA ASP A 136 9.61 4.71 -14.59
C ASP A 136 9.67 5.61 -15.84
N ASN A 137 10.75 6.39 -15.94
CA ASN A 137 10.83 7.50 -16.88
C ASN A 137 10.95 7.09 -18.36
N ASP A 138 11.43 5.87 -18.67
CA ASP A 138 11.68 5.43 -20.05
C ASP A 138 10.46 5.56 -20.97
N ASN A 139 9.26 5.72 -20.42
CA ASN A 139 8.01 5.88 -21.16
C ASN A 139 7.09 7.01 -20.68
N ASN A 140 7.47 7.81 -19.67
CA ASN A 140 6.55 8.74 -19.03
C ASN A 140 6.80 10.23 -19.38
N ILE A 141 8.02 10.72 -19.26
CA ILE A 141 8.36 12.11 -19.57
C ILE A 141 9.39 12.12 -20.71
N GLU A 142 8.99 12.58 -21.89
CA GLU A 142 9.83 12.59 -23.10
C GLU A 142 10.87 13.72 -23.12
N ASP A 143 10.60 14.81 -22.38
CA ASP A 143 11.37 16.04 -22.38
C ASP A 143 12.33 16.09 -21.20
N GLU A 144 13.65 16.12 -21.47
CA GLU A 144 14.71 16.15 -20.46
C GLU A 144 14.61 17.35 -19.51
N ASP A 145 14.21 18.53 -20.02
CA ASP A 145 14.02 19.74 -19.19
C ASP A 145 12.87 19.54 -18.20
N GLN A 146 11.81 18.83 -18.59
CA GLN A 146 10.70 18.51 -17.70
C GLN A 146 11.09 17.50 -16.62
N ILE A 147 12.01 16.58 -16.92
CA ILE A 147 12.60 15.66 -15.95
C ILE A 147 13.39 16.44 -14.90
N GLU A 148 14.24 17.35 -15.33
CA GLU A 148 15.03 18.17 -14.41
C GLU A 148 14.15 19.06 -13.53
N ILE A 149 13.14 19.70 -14.12
CA ILE A 149 12.13 20.47 -13.36
C ILE A 149 11.41 19.59 -12.34
N MET A 150 11.05 18.33 -12.69
CA MET A 150 10.40 17.42 -11.75
C MET A 150 11.33 17.03 -10.61
N ASN A 151 12.62 16.79 -10.86
CA ASN A 151 13.61 16.55 -9.83
C ASN A 151 13.68 17.72 -8.84
N GLU A 152 13.72 18.96 -9.34
CA GLU A 152 13.72 20.14 -8.48
C GLU A 152 12.43 20.30 -7.67
N VAL A 153 11.28 19.94 -8.24
CA VAL A 153 10.00 19.91 -7.51
C VAL A 153 10.04 18.88 -6.37
N ILE A 154 10.57 17.70 -6.61
CA ILE A 154 10.72 16.64 -5.60
C ILE A 154 11.68 17.12 -4.51
N ASN A 155 12.88 17.58 -4.86
CA ASN A 155 13.88 18.10 -3.93
C ASN A 155 13.30 19.18 -3.01
N TYR A 156 12.49 20.09 -3.59
CA TYR A 156 11.80 21.11 -2.80
C TYR A 156 10.77 20.50 -1.85
N LEU A 157 9.91 19.59 -2.33
CA LEU A 157 8.84 18.97 -1.52
C LEU A 157 9.41 18.12 -0.39
N GLU A 158 10.53 17.46 -0.59
CA GLU A 158 11.25 16.67 0.43
C GLU A 158 12.06 17.54 1.41
N SER A 159 12.34 18.77 1.02
CA SER A 159 13.06 19.68 1.92
C SER A 159 12.22 19.99 3.16
N PRO A 160 12.82 20.01 4.37
CA PRO A 160 12.11 20.43 5.59
C PRO A 160 11.49 21.84 5.51
N LYS A 161 12.00 22.69 4.60
CA LYS A 161 11.48 24.05 4.36
C LYS A 161 10.12 24.05 3.68
N SER A 162 9.78 23.02 2.93
CA SER A 162 8.48 22.89 2.24
C SER A 162 7.31 22.74 3.23
N GLY A 163 7.59 22.11 4.39
CA GLY A 163 6.57 21.76 5.36
C GLY A 163 5.66 20.61 4.92
N VAL A 164 6.08 19.85 3.91
CA VAL A 164 5.42 18.60 3.51
C VAL A 164 5.80 17.51 4.51
N VAL A 165 4.82 16.81 5.05
CA VAL A 165 5.02 15.71 6.00
C VAL A 165 4.11 14.55 5.64
N GLY A 166 4.59 13.31 5.88
CA GLY A 166 3.78 12.09 5.82
C GLY A 166 2.83 11.96 7.01
N PHE A 167 2.17 10.85 7.11
CA PHE A 167 1.39 10.51 8.30
C PHE A 167 2.34 10.22 9.46
N THR A 168 2.23 10.95 10.56
CA THR A 168 3.26 10.93 11.62
C THR A 168 2.77 10.37 12.93
N GLN A 169 1.46 10.25 13.11
CA GLN A 169 0.88 9.76 14.37
C GLN A 169 -0.59 9.35 14.23
N MET A 170 -0.99 8.33 14.97
CA MET A 170 -2.37 7.92 15.12
C MET A 170 -3.19 9.00 15.84
N LYS A 171 -4.53 9.03 15.64
CA LYS A 171 -5.45 9.89 16.41
C LYS A 171 -5.54 9.45 17.87
N GLN A 172 -6.11 10.29 18.72
CA GLN A 172 -6.22 10.03 20.15
C GLN A 172 -7.00 8.73 20.45
N GLY A 173 -8.02 8.43 19.67
CA GLY A 173 -8.82 7.20 19.81
C GLY A 173 -7.99 5.92 19.82
N TRP A 174 -6.82 5.89 19.15
CA TRP A 174 -5.90 4.75 19.21
C TRP A 174 -5.47 4.41 20.63
N THR A 175 -4.98 5.42 21.37
CA THR A 175 -4.58 5.27 22.77
C THR A 175 -5.77 4.92 23.65
N ASP A 176 -6.92 5.57 23.43
CA ASP A 176 -8.13 5.35 24.20
C ASP A 176 -8.70 3.93 24.05
N VAL A 177 -8.68 3.38 22.83
CA VAL A 177 -9.06 1.98 22.56
C VAL A 177 -8.12 1.01 23.28
N VAL A 178 -6.81 1.25 23.23
CA VAL A 178 -5.84 0.40 23.96
C VAL A 178 -6.11 0.46 25.47
N HIS A 179 -6.38 1.63 26.04
CA HIS A 179 -6.69 1.79 27.46
C HIS A 179 -8.01 1.10 27.83
N LYS A 180 -9.08 1.26 27.05
CA LYS A 180 -10.36 0.57 27.24
C LYS A 180 -10.17 -0.95 27.24
N MET A 181 -9.42 -1.51 26.27
CA MET A 181 -9.15 -2.94 26.21
C MET A 181 -8.32 -3.44 27.40
N ASN A 182 -7.32 -2.67 27.85
CA ASN A 182 -6.54 -3.01 29.05
C ASN A 182 -7.38 -3.02 30.33
N ALA A 183 -8.35 -2.12 30.44
CA ALA A 183 -9.30 -2.07 31.55
C ALA A 183 -10.42 -3.12 31.48
N GLY A 184 -10.42 -3.97 30.44
CA GLY A 184 -11.48 -4.98 30.21
C GLY A 184 -12.82 -4.37 29.79
N ALA A 185 -12.84 -3.10 29.38
CA ALA A 185 -14.07 -2.42 28.94
C ALA A 185 -14.49 -2.91 27.54
N SER A 186 -15.80 -3.00 27.32
CA SER A 186 -16.36 -3.36 26.01
C SER A 186 -16.27 -2.17 25.06
N LEU A 187 -15.82 -2.39 23.84
CA LEU A 187 -15.88 -1.42 22.75
C LEU A 187 -17.24 -1.50 22.06
N LYS A 188 -17.82 -0.33 21.74
CA LYS A 188 -19.06 -0.24 20.97
C LYS A 188 -18.78 0.34 19.59
N GLN A 189 -19.61 -0.02 18.60
CA GLN A 189 -19.46 0.47 17.22
C GLN A 189 -19.61 1.99 17.08
N ASN A 190 -20.33 2.63 18.00
CA ASN A 190 -20.61 4.07 17.99
C ASN A 190 -19.69 4.85 18.95
N ASP A 191 -18.63 4.24 19.46
CA ASP A 191 -17.66 4.94 20.29
C ASP A 191 -16.78 5.85 19.41
N ASP A 192 -16.67 7.12 19.73
CA ASP A 192 -15.80 8.08 19.01
C ASP A 192 -14.36 7.59 18.93
N SER A 193 -13.86 6.97 20.01
CA SER A 193 -12.51 6.38 20.02
C SER A 193 -12.34 5.24 19.00
N VAL A 194 -13.40 4.48 18.71
CA VAL A 194 -13.38 3.44 17.65
C VAL A 194 -13.35 4.11 16.29
N ASP A 195 -14.18 5.14 16.06
CA ASP A 195 -14.20 5.88 14.79
C ASP A 195 -12.85 6.55 14.49
N GLU A 196 -12.26 7.22 15.45
CA GLU A 196 -10.93 7.82 15.31
C GLU A 196 -9.84 6.79 15.05
N THR A 197 -9.91 5.62 15.73
CA THR A 197 -8.96 4.53 15.52
C THR A 197 -9.02 4.01 14.09
N ILE A 198 -10.24 3.73 13.60
CA ILE A 198 -10.44 3.25 12.22
C ILE A 198 -9.99 4.29 11.20
N SER A 199 -10.40 5.56 11.39
CA SER A 199 -9.99 6.65 10.49
C SER A 199 -8.48 6.76 10.40
N SER A 200 -7.78 6.82 11.54
CA SER A 200 -6.31 6.94 11.53
C SER A 200 -5.61 5.69 10.99
N TRP A 201 -6.19 4.49 11.17
CA TRP A 201 -5.66 3.27 10.56
C TRP A 201 -5.76 3.27 9.03
N LEU A 202 -6.88 3.74 8.48
CA LEU A 202 -7.04 3.85 7.03
C LEU A 202 -6.13 4.95 6.42
N GLU A 203 -5.84 6.01 7.18
CA GLU A 203 -4.86 7.03 6.81
C GLU A 203 -3.44 6.45 6.79
N GLU A 204 -3.06 5.69 7.82
CA GLU A 204 -1.78 4.97 7.89
C GLU A 204 -1.65 3.92 6.78
N GLU A 205 -2.69 3.14 6.51
CA GLU A 205 -2.72 2.19 5.37
C GLU A 205 -2.36 2.91 4.07
N ARG A 206 -2.92 4.10 3.88
CA ARG A 206 -2.64 4.90 2.68
C ARG A 206 -1.19 5.38 2.64
N ASP A 207 -0.65 5.86 3.76
CA ASP A 207 0.73 6.34 3.81
C ASP A 207 1.74 5.20 3.64
N MET A 208 1.52 4.04 4.25
CA MET A 208 2.32 2.83 4.01
C MET A 208 2.39 2.47 2.51
N ALA A 209 1.27 2.54 1.80
CA ALA A 209 1.24 2.29 0.36
C ALA A 209 2.04 3.35 -0.43
N LEU A 210 1.96 4.62 -0.03
CA LEU A 210 2.71 5.71 -0.65
C LEU A 210 4.22 5.61 -0.38
N ILE A 211 4.62 5.23 0.83
CA ILE A 211 6.02 4.97 1.19
C ILE A 211 6.59 3.86 0.30
N LEU A 212 5.92 2.70 0.24
CA LEU A 212 6.36 1.60 -0.64
C LEU A 212 6.37 2.02 -2.11
N SER A 213 5.41 2.81 -2.55
CA SER A 213 5.37 3.29 -3.95
C SER A 213 6.61 4.12 -4.30
N ARG A 214 7.04 5.00 -3.40
CA ARG A 214 8.27 5.80 -3.59
C ARG A 214 9.52 4.94 -3.62
N GLU A 215 9.64 4.00 -2.67
CA GLU A 215 10.79 3.10 -2.58
C GLU A 215 10.92 2.15 -3.78
N LEU A 216 9.78 1.75 -4.36
CA LEU A 216 9.74 0.76 -5.44
C LEU A 216 9.65 1.39 -6.85
N GLY A 217 9.31 2.67 -6.93
CA GLY A 217 9.06 3.35 -8.19
C GLY A 217 7.82 2.87 -8.95
N LEU A 218 6.89 2.21 -8.28
CA LEU A 218 5.65 1.74 -8.87
C LEU A 218 4.47 1.98 -7.94
N LEU A 219 3.25 2.05 -8.49
CA LEU A 219 2.07 2.31 -7.69
C LEU A 219 1.69 1.10 -6.84
N VAL A 220 1.85 1.22 -5.53
CA VAL A 220 1.30 0.28 -4.55
C VAL A 220 -0.12 0.72 -4.21
N ARG A 221 -1.08 -0.19 -4.33
CA ARG A 221 -2.48 0.05 -4.01
C ARG A 221 -2.79 -0.44 -2.60
N SER A 222 -3.45 0.41 -1.82
CA SER A 222 -3.92 0.06 -0.48
C SER A 222 -5.39 -0.36 -0.49
N GLY A 223 -5.75 -1.21 0.47
CA GLY A 223 -7.13 -1.63 0.68
C GLY A 223 -7.50 -2.97 0.08
N GLN A 224 -8.64 -3.48 0.50
CA GLN A 224 -9.14 -4.79 0.09
C GLN A 224 -10.04 -4.64 -1.14
N SER A 225 -9.78 -5.42 -2.19
CA SER A 225 -10.55 -5.39 -3.45
C SER A 225 -12.06 -5.59 -3.27
N ARG A 226 -12.48 -6.34 -2.24
CA ARG A 226 -13.90 -6.57 -1.90
C ARG A 226 -14.66 -5.29 -1.47
N PHE A 227 -13.95 -4.24 -1.06
CA PHE A 227 -14.54 -2.95 -0.67
C PHE A 227 -14.28 -1.84 -1.69
N LYS A 228 -13.90 -2.21 -2.91
CA LYS A 228 -13.61 -1.25 -3.96
C LYS A 228 -14.77 -0.26 -4.09
N ASN A 229 -14.51 1.02 -3.81
CA ASN A 229 -15.46 2.14 -3.85
C ASN A 229 -16.55 2.16 -2.76
N ASP A 230 -16.55 1.26 -1.78
CA ASP A 230 -17.48 1.29 -0.64
C ASP A 230 -16.73 1.48 0.68
N LEU A 231 -16.44 2.74 0.99
CA LEU A 231 -15.77 3.12 2.23
C LEU A 231 -16.60 2.80 3.47
N SER A 232 -17.91 2.97 3.40
CA SER A 232 -18.79 2.72 4.54
C SER A 232 -18.79 1.23 4.92
N ALA A 233 -18.82 0.35 3.92
CA ALA A 233 -18.67 -1.10 4.14
C ALA A 233 -17.29 -1.44 4.72
N ARG A 234 -16.22 -0.78 4.25
CA ARG A 234 -14.86 -0.97 4.78
C ARG A 234 -14.78 -0.55 6.25
N ILE A 235 -15.25 0.64 6.59
CA ILE A 235 -15.25 1.14 7.98
C ILE A 235 -16.04 0.19 8.89
N ASN A 236 -17.24 -0.22 8.49
CA ASN A 236 -18.07 -1.14 9.26
C ASN A 236 -17.39 -2.52 9.44
N TYR A 237 -16.68 -3.00 8.44
CA TYR A 237 -15.90 -4.22 8.55
C TYR A 237 -14.78 -4.08 9.59
N GLU A 238 -13.96 -3.03 9.50
CA GLU A 238 -12.85 -2.80 10.43
C GLU A 238 -13.33 -2.59 11.88
N LYS A 239 -14.47 -1.88 12.09
CA LYS A 239 -15.10 -1.78 13.40
C LYS A 239 -15.45 -3.15 13.98
N LYS A 240 -16.03 -4.04 13.16
CA LYS A 240 -16.34 -5.41 13.58
C LYS A 240 -15.08 -6.20 13.91
N GLN A 241 -14.02 -6.09 13.09
CA GLN A 241 -12.74 -6.76 13.34
C GLN A 241 -12.10 -6.27 14.63
N LEU A 242 -12.07 -4.96 14.86
CA LEU A 242 -11.52 -4.38 16.09
C LEU A 242 -12.26 -4.86 17.35
N ILE A 243 -13.59 -4.89 17.31
CA ILE A 243 -14.42 -5.30 18.44
C ILE A 243 -14.34 -6.80 18.72
N SER A 244 -14.45 -7.63 17.66
CA SER A 244 -14.55 -9.09 17.79
C SER A 244 -13.17 -9.76 17.91
N ASN A 245 -12.22 -9.34 17.08
CA ASN A 245 -10.91 -9.98 16.94
C ASN A 245 -9.78 -9.16 17.58
N LYS A 246 -10.07 -7.95 18.08
CA LYS A 246 -9.09 -7.01 18.63
C LYS A 246 -7.96 -6.70 17.66
N SER A 247 -8.23 -6.68 16.37
CA SER A 247 -7.27 -6.45 15.29
C SER A 247 -7.86 -5.61 14.18
N LEU A 248 -6.98 -4.95 13.40
CA LEU A 248 -7.29 -4.29 12.14
C LEU A 248 -6.51 -4.99 11.04
N GLU A 249 -6.85 -4.73 9.77
CA GLU A 249 -6.20 -5.36 8.65
C GLU A 249 -5.99 -4.36 7.51
N SER A 250 -4.79 -4.39 6.91
CA SER A 250 -4.48 -3.70 5.66
C SER A 250 -3.88 -4.65 4.66
N ILE A 251 -4.24 -4.49 3.38
CA ILE A 251 -3.65 -5.25 2.28
C ILE A 251 -2.99 -4.26 1.34
N LEU A 252 -1.69 -4.46 1.09
CA LEU A 252 -0.90 -3.67 0.14
C LEU A 252 -0.66 -4.53 -1.10
N GLN A 253 -1.25 -4.08 -2.21
CA GLN A 253 -1.20 -4.77 -3.50
C GLN A 253 -0.05 -4.21 -4.32
N ILE A 254 0.87 -5.09 -4.73
CA ILE A 254 2.09 -4.75 -5.45
C ILE A 254 2.16 -5.62 -6.70
N ASP A 255 2.25 -4.99 -7.87
CA ASP A 255 2.38 -5.73 -9.12
C ASP A 255 3.76 -6.42 -9.19
N GLY A 256 3.81 -7.64 -9.70
CA GLY A 256 5.06 -8.39 -9.87
C GLY A 256 5.59 -9.18 -8.66
N VAL A 257 5.01 -9.02 -7.45
CA VAL A 257 5.40 -9.82 -6.28
C VAL A 257 4.66 -11.17 -6.22
N ALA A 258 5.19 -12.08 -5.42
CA ALA A 258 4.60 -13.40 -5.24
C ALA A 258 3.22 -13.36 -4.55
N SER A 259 2.99 -12.40 -3.66
CA SER A 259 1.72 -12.23 -2.94
C SER A 259 1.63 -10.80 -2.40
N ASP A 260 0.41 -10.29 -2.25
CA ASP A 260 0.14 -9.04 -1.55
C ASP A 260 0.61 -9.11 -0.10
N ILE A 261 0.95 -7.96 0.48
CA ILE A 261 1.37 -7.85 1.87
C ILE A 261 0.13 -7.59 2.74
N ASN A 262 -0.08 -8.43 3.75
CA ASN A 262 -1.06 -8.22 4.79
C ASN A 262 -0.37 -7.60 6.02
N VAL A 263 -0.91 -6.50 6.56
CA VAL A 263 -0.42 -5.82 7.76
C VAL A 263 -1.53 -5.82 8.79
N GLN A 264 -1.25 -6.37 9.97
CA GLN A 264 -2.27 -6.60 10.99
C GLN A 264 -1.79 -6.19 12.40
N PRO A 265 -2.17 -5.02 12.91
CA PRO A 265 -2.00 -4.69 14.32
C PRO A 265 -3.01 -5.44 15.17
N ASN A 266 -2.56 -6.03 16.27
CA ASN A 266 -3.40 -6.73 17.23
C ASN A 266 -3.38 -6.02 18.59
N PHE A 267 -4.48 -5.44 18.98
CA PHE A 267 -4.64 -4.65 20.22
C PHE A 267 -4.60 -5.54 21.46
N GLY A 268 -5.12 -6.77 21.36
CA GLY A 268 -5.14 -7.69 22.51
C GLY A 268 -3.74 -8.21 22.85
N ARG A 269 -2.89 -8.43 21.85
CA ARG A 269 -1.51 -8.91 22.02
C ARG A 269 -0.48 -7.78 22.03
N LYS A 270 -0.87 -6.57 21.61
CA LYS A 270 0.00 -5.41 21.42
C LYS A 270 1.20 -5.74 20.52
N ASN A 271 0.91 -6.39 19.40
CA ASN A 271 1.90 -6.76 18.37
C ASN A 271 1.46 -6.29 16.99
N ILE A 272 2.40 -6.27 16.07
CA ILE A 272 2.17 -6.09 14.63
C ILE A 272 2.57 -7.40 13.96
N GLU A 273 1.72 -7.89 13.06
CA GLU A 273 2.00 -9.00 12.16
C GLU A 273 2.03 -8.47 10.73
N ILE A 274 3.13 -8.69 10.00
CA ILE A 274 3.24 -8.40 8.57
C ILE A 274 3.45 -9.74 7.86
N ALA A 275 2.63 -10.06 6.87
CA ALA A 275 2.61 -11.38 6.28
C ALA A 275 2.44 -11.36 4.76
N VAL A 276 2.97 -12.38 4.10
CA VAL A 276 2.63 -12.77 2.73
C VAL A 276 2.19 -14.23 2.71
N THR A 277 1.28 -14.56 1.80
CA THR A 277 0.73 -15.91 1.67
C THR A 277 1.22 -16.56 0.38
N LEU A 278 1.86 -17.73 0.47
CA LEU A 278 2.25 -18.53 -0.67
C LEU A 278 1.44 -19.82 -0.71
N ASP A 279 0.83 -20.14 -1.85
CA ASP A 279 0.19 -21.42 -2.07
C ASP A 279 1.24 -22.54 -2.02
N ALA A 280 0.89 -23.64 -1.34
CA ALA A 280 1.75 -24.81 -1.33
C ALA A 280 1.79 -25.47 -2.73
N PRO A 281 2.95 -26.01 -3.17
CA PRO A 281 3.07 -26.78 -4.41
C PRO A 281 2.07 -27.95 -4.46
N LYS A 282 1.03 -27.86 -5.30
CA LYS A 282 -0.07 -28.85 -5.36
C LYS A 282 0.38 -30.22 -5.89
N ASP A 283 1.47 -30.26 -6.66
CA ASP A 283 2.07 -31.46 -7.27
C ASP A 283 3.15 -32.11 -6.40
N ARG A 284 3.29 -31.67 -5.16
CA ARG A 284 4.30 -32.13 -4.21
C ARG A 284 3.64 -32.69 -2.95
N THR A 285 4.28 -33.70 -2.36
CA THR A 285 3.92 -34.22 -1.05
C THR A 285 4.42 -33.30 0.09
N LEU A 286 4.01 -33.58 1.31
CA LEU A 286 4.24 -32.75 2.50
C LEU A 286 5.71 -32.31 2.70
N ARG A 287 6.65 -33.26 2.70
CA ARG A 287 8.08 -32.95 2.90
C ARG A 287 8.66 -32.05 1.81
N PRO A 288 8.48 -32.34 0.51
CA PRO A 288 8.90 -31.43 -0.56
C PRO A 288 8.25 -30.05 -0.52
N GLN A 289 7.00 -29.91 -0.05
CA GLN A 289 6.36 -28.61 0.14
C GLN A 289 7.07 -27.78 1.22
N ILE A 290 7.36 -28.38 2.37
CA ILE A 290 8.11 -27.74 3.47
C ILE A 290 9.53 -27.40 3.03
N THR A 291 10.22 -28.33 2.34
CA THR A 291 11.56 -28.08 1.81
C THR A 291 11.59 -26.94 0.82
N TRP A 292 10.58 -26.82 -0.05
CA TRP A 292 10.45 -25.72 -0.99
C TRP A 292 10.34 -24.38 -0.26
N LEU A 293 9.46 -24.25 0.72
CA LEU A 293 9.34 -23.03 1.51
C LEU A 293 10.65 -22.69 2.24
N ARG A 294 11.25 -23.70 2.89
CA ARG A 294 12.53 -23.52 3.58
C ARG A 294 13.63 -22.97 2.66
N ASN A 295 13.69 -23.48 1.42
CA ASN A 295 14.67 -23.03 0.44
C ASN A 295 14.40 -21.59 -0.01
N GLN A 296 13.13 -21.17 -0.16
CA GLN A 296 12.77 -19.78 -0.41
C GLN A 296 13.33 -18.86 0.68
N ILE A 297 13.06 -19.18 1.95
CA ILE A 297 13.51 -18.36 3.08
C ILE A 297 15.05 -18.40 3.23
N LYS A 298 15.68 -19.55 2.99
CA LYS A 298 17.16 -19.64 2.95
C LYS A 298 17.77 -18.75 1.85
N TYR A 299 17.08 -18.64 0.72
CA TYR A 299 17.50 -17.73 -0.35
C TYR A 299 17.38 -16.25 0.10
N CYS A 300 16.29 -15.86 0.77
CA CYS A 300 16.16 -14.53 1.37
C CYS A 300 17.31 -14.24 2.34
N ARG A 301 17.63 -15.16 3.25
CA ARG A 301 18.75 -15.04 4.20
C ARG A 301 20.09 -14.82 3.51
N LYS A 302 20.35 -15.49 2.38
CA LYS A 302 21.59 -15.34 1.61
C LYS A 302 21.81 -13.94 1.06
N LYS A 303 20.72 -13.21 0.79
CA LYS A 303 20.80 -11.87 0.20
C LYS A 303 21.28 -10.81 1.19
N ASN A 304 20.94 -10.94 2.46
CA ASN A 304 21.39 -10.05 3.51
C ASN A 304 21.50 -10.80 4.86
N PRO A 305 22.61 -11.56 5.09
CA PRO A 305 22.71 -12.43 6.24
C PRO A 305 22.70 -11.71 7.59
N GLU A 306 23.29 -10.53 7.67
CA GLU A 306 23.44 -9.76 8.93
C GLU A 306 22.08 -9.22 9.40
N LEU A 307 21.36 -8.52 8.51
CA LEU A 307 20.03 -8.02 8.83
C LEU A 307 19.03 -9.16 9.07
N PHE A 308 19.15 -10.24 8.29
CA PHE A 308 18.27 -11.40 8.44
C PHE A 308 18.46 -12.10 9.79
N ALA A 309 19.67 -12.13 10.35
CA ALA A 309 19.92 -12.78 11.65
C ALA A 309 19.13 -12.11 12.80
N MET A 310 18.96 -10.79 12.76
CA MET A 310 18.13 -10.07 13.74
C MET A 310 16.63 -10.28 13.46
N PHE A 311 16.26 -10.27 12.19
CA PHE A 311 14.89 -10.45 11.73
C PHE A 311 14.34 -11.87 11.99
N GLU A 312 15.19 -12.89 11.92
CA GLU A 312 14.80 -14.32 12.05
C GLU A 312 14.09 -14.63 13.37
N LYS A 313 14.39 -13.89 14.44
CA LYS A 313 13.73 -14.05 15.75
C LYS A 313 12.26 -13.66 15.74
N GLU A 314 11.88 -12.77 14.82
CA GLU A 314 10.51 -12.31 14.62
C GLU A 314 9.78 -13.10 13.52
N LEU A 315 10.49 -14.04 12.83
CA LEU A 315 9.96 -14.78 11.68
C LEU A 315 9.18 -16.03 12.12
N MET A 316 7.89 -16.02 11.83
CA MET A 316 6.96 -17.12 12.10
C MET A 316 6.36 -17.64 10.80
N ILE A 317 5.97 -18.92 10.81
CA ILE A 317 5.31 -19.56 9.67
C ILE A 317 3.97 -20.11 10.16
N ASP A 318 2.88 -19.66 9.52
CA ASP A 318 1.57 -20.29 9.68
C ASP A 318 1.35 -21.28 8.53
N ILE A 319 1.22 -22.54 8.86
CA ILE A 319 0.91 -23.61 7.92
C ILE A 319 -0.60 -23.76 7.88
N ASN A 320 -1.21 -23.31 6.80
CA ASN A 320 -2.64 -23.45 6.55
C ASN A 320 -2.93 -24.84 6.01
N ILE A 321 -3.76 -25.57 6.73
CA ILE A 321 -4.13 -26.95 6.40
C ILE A 321 -5.50 -26.94 5.73
N LYS A 322 -5.70 -27.77 4.71
CA LYS A 322 -7.00 -27.91 4.06
C LYS A 322 -8.07 -28.37 5.07
N PHE A 323 -9.26 -27.81 4.95
CA PHE A 323 -10.42 -28.14 5.80
C PHE A 323 -10.27 -27.83 7.29
N THR A 324 -9.29 -26.97 7.66
CA THR A 324 -9.13 -26.49 9.04
C THR A 324 -9.18 -24.95 9.05
N SER A 325 -9.78 -24.40 10.11
CA SER A 325 -9.87 -22.92 10.28
C SER A 325 -8.65 -22.32 10.97
N LYS A 326 -7.89 -23.12 11.72
CA LYS A 326 -6.73 -22.65 12.48
C LYS A 326 -5.44 -23.17 11.85
N PRO A 327 -4.49 -22.27 11.53
CA PRO A 327 -3.17 -22.67 11.04
C PRO A 327 -2.33 -23.28 12.18
N VAL A 328 -1.32 -24.04 11.79
CA VAL A 328 -0.26 -24.45 12.70
C VAL A 328 0.85 -23.42 12.64
N ARG A 329 1.03 -22.63 13.73
CA ARG A 329 2.08 -21.61 13.85
C ARG A 329 3.35 -22.23 14.43
N ILE A 330 4.46 -22.00 13.75
CA ILE A 330 5.82 -22.45 14.16
C ILE A 330 6.84 -21.34 13.90
N SER A 331 7.98 -21.41 14.57
CA SER A 331 9.13 -20.57 14.22
C SER A 331 9.80 -21.07 12.93
N PHE A 332 10.55 -20.21 12.25
CA PHE A 332 11.30 -20.63 11.07
C PHE A 332 12.30 -21.75 11.39
N SER A 333 12.92 -21.71 12.57
CA SER A 333 13.85 -22.76 13.03
C SER A 333 13.20 -24.15 13.17
N GLU A 334 11.89 -24.22 13.48
CA GLU A 334 11.15 -25.47 13.63
C GLU A 334 10.58 -25.99 12.30
N LEU A 335 10.66 -25.19 11.22
CA LEU A 335 10.04 -25.55 9.93
C LEU A 335 10.57 -26.87 9.38
N GLU A 336 11.81 -27.24 9.64
CA GLU A 336 12.42 -28.49 9.17
C GLU A 336 11.70 -29.73 9.71
N TYR A 337 11.21 -29.65 10.94
CA TYR A 337 10.54 -30.76 11.64
C TYR A 337 9.00 -30.65 11.60
N ALA A 338 8.47 -29.68 10.87
CA ALA A 338 7.02 -29.43 10.83
C ALA A 338 6.21 -30.64 10.31
N TYR A 339 6.81 -31.48 9.43
CA TYR A 339 6.14 -32.66 8.91
C TYR A 339 5.78 -33.70 10.01
N GLU A 340 6.51 -33.75 11.12
CA GLU A 340 6.23 -34.61 12.25
C GLU A 340 4.94 -34.19 12.98
N LYS A 341 4.73 -32.87 13.11
CA LYS A 341 3.53 -32.29 13.74
C LYS A 341 2.29 -32.38 12.85
N LEU A 342 2.48 -32.45 11.52
CA LEU A 342 1.39 -32.41 10.55
C LEU A 342 0.81 -33.78 10.19
N GLY A 343 1.61 -34.84 10.27
CA GLY A 343 1.17 -36.22 9.94
C GLY A 343 0.73 -36.35 8.48
N SER A 344 -0.51 -36.81 8.23
CA SER A 344 -1.08 -37.00 6.90
C SER A 344 -1.88 -35.77 6.38
N LYS A 345 -1.82 -34.64 7.05
CA LYS A 345 -2.60 -33.46 6.69
C LYS A 345 -2.06 -32.78 5.42
N GLU A 346 -2.98 -32.29 4.56
CA GLU A 346 -2.62 -31.57 3.35
C GLU A 346 -2.47 -30.08 3.59
N ILE A 347 -1.34 -29.52 3.15
CA ILE A 347 -1.10 -28.09 3.23
C ILE A 347 -1.84 -27.37 2.08
N LYS A 348 -2.53 -26.29 2.43
CA LYS A 348 -3.16 -25.38 1.47
C LYS A 348 -2.19 -24.26 1.07
N SER A 349 -1.62 -23.57 2.04
CA SER A 349 -0.73 -22.43 1.85
C SER A 349 0.13 -22.21 3.09
N PHE A 350 1.12 -21.33 2.94
CA PHE A 350 1.98 -20.88 4.02
C PHE A 350 1.83 -19.36 4.15
N ASN A 351 1.61 -18.86 5.38
CA ASN A 351 1.81 -17.45 5.66
C ASN A 351 3.21 -17.32 6.27
N ILE A 352 4.02 -16.47 5.67
CA ILE A 352 5.34 -16.09 6.19
C ILE A 352 5.10 -14.79 6.93
N LEU A 353 5.35 -14.75 8.24
CA LEU A 353 5.00 -13.59 9.08
C LEU A 353 6.23 -13.04 9.79
N GLN A 354 6.34 -11.72 9.81
CA GLN A 354 7.11 -11.04 10.84
C GLN A 354 6.15 -10.67 11.97
N VAL A 355 6.47 -11.08 13.19
CA VAL A 355 5.66 -10.82 14.40
C VAL A 355 6.49 -10.02 15.39
N LYS A 356 6.10 -8.78 15.66
CA LYS A 356 6.80 -7.91 16.59
C LYS A 356 5.91 -7.46 17.73
N TYR A 357 6.30 -7.79 18.96
CA TYR A 357 5.61 -7.36 20.18
C TYR A 357 6.11 -5.99 20.61
N LEU A 358 5.20 -5.02 20.73
CA LEU A 358 5.52 -3.64 21.05
C LEU A 358 5.32 -3.29 22.52
N GLY A 359 4.48 -4.03 23.26
CA GLY A 359 4.14 -3.73 24.63
C GLY A 359 3.59 -2.29 24.79
N ARG A 360 4.19 -1.48 25.65
CA ARG A 360 3.77 -0.07 25.86
C ARG A 360 3.95 0.82 24.63
N LYS A 361 4.86 0.48 23.71
CA LYS A 361 5.06 1.27 22.47
C LYS A 361 3.86 1.19 21.54
N PHE A 362 3.01 0.15 21.67
CA PHE A 362 1.80 -0.02 20.86
C PHE A 362 0.78 1.10 21.06
N GLU A 363 0.66 1.63 22.27
CA GLU A 363 -0.27 2.72 22.60
C GLU A 363 0.26 4.11 22.22
N SER A 364 1.59 4.22 21.97
CA SER A 364 2.22 5.48 21.59
C SER A 364 1.92 5.81 20.14
N ARG A 365 1.13 6.83 19.91
CA ARG A 365 0.64 7.27 18.60
C ARG A 365 1.76 7.46 17.57
N LYS A 366 2.86 8.12 17.96
CA LYS A 366 4.02 8.39 17.07
C LYS A 366 4.92 7.17 16.91
N LEU A 367 5.25 6.48 18.03
CA LEU A 367 6.16 5.33 17.95
C LEU A 367 5.55 4.16 17.19
N PHE A 368 4.22 3.97 17.29
CA PHE A 368 3.51 2.94 16.54
C PHE A 368 3.69 3.14 15.03
N VAL A 369 3.40 4.34 14.52
CA VAL A 369 3.55 4.68 13.09
C VAL A 369 5.00 4.45 12.65
N LYS A 370 5.97 5.03 13.34
CA LYS A 370 7.39 4.84 13.01
C LYS A 370 7.79 3.36 12.94
N ILE A 371 7.36 2.56 13.91
CA ILE A 371 7.76 1.14 13.98
C ILE A 371 7.10 0.33 12.86
N ILE A 372 5.83 0.57 12.52
CA ILE A 372 5.15 -0.19 11.49
C ILE A 372 5.71 0.10 10.10
N GLU A 373 6.04 1.37 9.81
CA GLU A 373 6.69 1.77 8.57
C GLU A 373 8.09 1.15 8.42
N GLU A 374 8.92 1.22 9.48
CA GLU A 374 10.24 0.57 9.49
C GLU A 374 10.14 -0.95 9.30
N MET A 375 9.17 -1.60 9.96
CA MET A 375 8.91 -3.04 9.80
C MET A 375 8.50 -3.38 8.37
N LEU A 376 7.62 -2.58 7.77
CA LEU A 376 7.11 -2.82 6.42
C LEU A 376 8.24 -2.78 5.38
N LEU A 377 9.09 -1.75 5.43
CA LEU A 377 10.23 -1.62 4.53
C LEU A 377 11.23 -2.76 4.73
N GLN A 378 11.55 -3.09 5.98
CA GLN A 378 12.45 -4.20 6.31
C GLN A 378 11.88 -5.54 5.81
N TYR A 379 10.58 -5.79 6.02
CA TYR A 379 9.92 -7.02 5.58
C TYR A 379 9.90 -7.15 4.07
N TYR A 380 9.63 -6.07 3.34
CA TYR A 380 9.72 -6.04 1.89
C TYR A 380 11.13 -6.39 1.42
N GLN A 381 12.14 -5.68 1.94
CA GLN A 381 13.53 -5.84 1.57
C GLN A 381 14.09 -7.24 1.88
N LEU A 382 13.73 -7.84 3.01
CA LEU A 382 14.28 -9.13 3.43
C LEU A 382 13.51 -10.33 2.91
N ILE A 383 12.21 -10.18 2.65
CA ILE A 383 11.31 -11.31 2.33
C ILE A 383 10.62 -11.12 0.99
N VAL A 384 9.76 -10.12 0.84
CA VAL A 384 8.79 -10.04 -0.26
C VAL A 384 9.43 -10.05 -1.63
N GLN A 385 10.43 -9.20 -1.85
CA GLN A 385 11.13 -9.05 -3.13
C GLN A 385 11.89 -10.30 -3.59
N HIS A 386 12.09 -11.28 -2.71
CA HIS A 386 12.86 -12.48 -2.99
C HIS A 386 12.01 -13.74 -3.14
N LEU A 387 10.74 -13.69 -2.74
CA LEU A 387 9.83 -14.82 -2.82
C LEU A 387 9.33 -15.03 -4.26
N LYS A 388 9.11 -16.29 -4.61
CA LYS A 388 8.56 -16.68 -5.90
C LYS A 388 7.36 -17.61 -5.72
N LYS A 389 6.34 -17.44 -6.56
CA LYS A 389 5.25 -18.43 -6.67
C LYS A 389 5.81 -19.77 -7.13
N TRP A 390 5.14 -20.85 -6.71
CA TRP A 390 5.48 -22.16 -7.26
C TRP A 390 5.03 -22.26 -8.71
N GLU A 391 5.97 -22.60 -9.57
CA GLU A 391 5.71 -22.96 -10.96
C GLU A 391 6.14 -24.39 -11.20
N LYS A 392 5.28 -25.17 -11.87
CA LYS A 392 5.61 -26.54 -12.20
C LYS A 392 6.79 -26.55 -13.18
N PRO A 393 7.87 -27.32 -12.88
CA PRO A 393 8.99 -27.39 -13.80
C PRO A 393 8.58 -27.87 -15.18
N VAL A 394 9.15 -27.27 -16.20
CA VAL A 394 8.94 -27.70 -17.60
C VAL A 394 9.37 -29.14 -17.75
N PRO A 395 8.57 -30.03 -18.42
CA PRO A 395 8.95 -31.40 -18.68
C PRO A 395 10.29 -31.46 -19.42
N LYS A 396 11.21 -32.28 -18.94
CA LYS A 396 12.51 -32.51 -19.60
C LYS A 396 12.46 -33.79 -20.42
N ILE A 397 13.10 -33.76 -21.57
CA ILE A 397 13.34 -34.99 -22.37
C ILE A 397 14.36 -35.84 -21.62
N VAL A 398 13.90 -36.95 -21.05
CA VAL A 398 14.80 -37.94 -20.47
C VAL A 398 15.34 -38.78 -21.63
N LYS A 399 16.64 -38.67 -21.93
CA LYS A 399 17.30 -39.63 -22.81
C LYS A 399 17.16 -41.01 -22.16
N LYS A 400 16.42 -41.90 -22.79
CA LYS A 400 16.47 -43.33 -22.42
C LYS A 400 17.90 -43.78 -22.69
N GLU A 401 18.61 -44.21 -21.65
CA GLU A 401 19.83 -44.98 -21.84
C GLU A 401 19.44 -46.23 -22.63
N VAL A 402 19.97 -46.35 -23.85
CA VAL A 402 19.89 -47.56 -24.65
C VAL A 402 20.79 -48.55 -23.91
N ILE A 403 20.20 -49.51 -23.21
CA ILE A 403 20.95 -50.65 -22.71
C ILE A 403 21.36 -51.45 -23.95
N THR A 404 22.57 -51.27 -24.42
CA THR A 404 23.20 -52.14 -25.38
C THR A 404 23.56 -53.45 -24.66
N ASN A 405 22.75 -54.48 -24.88
CA ASN A 405 23.10 -55.85 -24.51
C ASN A 405 24.17 -56.34 -25.50
N ASP A 406 25.42 -55.99 -25.28
CA ASP A 406 26.57 -56.60 -25.95
C ASP A 406 27.22 -57.61 -25.00
N HIS A 407 26.63 -58.77 -24.87
CA HIS A 407 27.31 -60.04 -24.48
C HIS A 407 26.53 -61.23 -25.04
N ILE A 408 26.66 -61.40 -26.40
CA ILE A 408 26.48 -62.70 -27.00
C ILE A 408 27.88 -63.18 -27.38
N THR A 409 28.49 -63.98 -26.52
CA THR A 409 29.66 -64.80 -26.86
C THR A 409 29.21 -65.94 -27.74
N PRO A 410 29.78 -66.13 -28.97
CA PRO A 410 29.47 -67.33 -29.77
C PRO A 410 30.20 -68.54 -29.19
N ASN A 411 29.45 -69.58 -28.89
CA ASN A 411 29.97 -70.90 -28.62
C ASN A 411 30.83 -71.41 -29.78
N GLN A 412 32.09 -71.74 -29.52
CA GLN A 412 32.91 -72.54 -30.42
C GLN A 412 32.46 -74.00 -30.39
N PRO A 413 32.34 -74.69 -31.54
CA PRO A 413 32.07 -76.11 -31.55
C PRO A 413 33.36 -76.89 -31.31
N ASP A 414 33.27 -77.87 -30.40
CA ASP A 414 34.27 -78.91 -30.21
C ASP A 414 34.49 -79.75 -31.48
N VAL A 415 35.73 -79.76 -31.94
CA VAL A 415 36.19 -80.73 -32.93
C VAL A 415 37.02 -81.80 -32.20
N LYS A 416 36.45 -82.97 -32.10
CA LYS A 416 37.18 -84.23 -31.79
C LYS A 416 37.78 -84.76 -33.06
N SER A 417 39.05 -85.02 -33.03
CA SER A 417 39.81 -86.28 -33.36
C SER A 417 41.27 -85.92 -33.43
#